data_8fcc963bec08fa046360dc6102801489
#
_entry.id   8fcc963bec08fa046360dc6102801489
#
_cell.length_a   1.000
_cell.length_b   1.000
_cell.length_c   1.000
_cell.angle_alpha   90.00
_cell.angle_beta   90.00
_cell.angle_gamma   90.00
#
_symmetry.space_group_name_H-M   'P 1'
#
loop_
_entity.id
_entity.type
_entity.pdbx_description
1 polymer ?
#
loop_
_entity_poly.entity_id
_entity_poly.type
_entity_poly.pdbx_seq_one_letter_code
_entity_poly.pdbx_strand_id
1 'polypeptide(L)'
;MYRGDQARKDTLIDYGFRLPSSKNNRPLNFDEFEKVKPQTIFVSATPGDYELRVSKGRVVEQVIRPTGLLDPKVEVRKADGYIDDLLAEISKCVKRKNRVLVTTLTKVSAEELTDFLTDNGIRARYMHSDIKAEDRVEIINGLRAGEFDVLIGISLLREGLDIPEASLVAILDADRAGFLRSAHALIQMIGRVARNENGKAILYADAVTPAMKQAIDETNRRRQLQIAFNEENGISPASSVRKLAGEETNTEEPTVHSEAFCENLSDLCDQITAKEQQLLEFTDTGDEQRVEDIRRQLDGLYRQFIYI
;
A
#
# COMPACT_ATOMS: atom_id res chain seq x y z
N MET A 1 -17.80 -5.06 13.30
CA MET A 1 -17.98 -4.65 14.71
C MET A 1 -19.41 -4.87 15.21
N TYR A 2 -20.44 -4.26 14.65
CA TYR A 2 -21.82 -4.33 15.14
C TYR A 2 -22.32 -5.77 15.42
N ARG A 3 -22.25 -6.69 14.44
CA ARG A 3 -22.73 -8.08 14.59
C ARG A 3 -22.02 -8.85 15.70
N GLY A 4 -20.71 -8.67 15.84
CA GLY A 4 -19.93 -9.33 16.88
C GLY A 4 -20.24 -8.79 18.29
N ASP A 5 -20.42 -7.46 18.43
CA ASP A 5 -20.80 -6.84 19.69
C ASP A 5 -22.22 -7.27 20.11
N GLN A 6 -23.14 -7.33 19.14
CA GLN A 6 -24.51 -7.79 19.38
C GLN A 6 -24.53 -9.24 19.85
N ALA A 7 -23.90 -10.17 19.12
CA ALA A 7 -23.87 -11.58 19.50
C ALA A 7 -23.25 -11.80 20.88
N ARG A 8 -22.17 -11.09 21.20
CA ARG A 8 -21.57 -11.14 22.54
C ARG A 8 -22.53 -10.66 23.63
N LYS A 9 -23.24 -9.55 23.40
CA LYS A 9 -24.19 -8.99 24.37
C LYS A 9 -25.41 -9.90 24.55
N ASP A 10 -25.93 -10.48 23.48
CA ASP A 10 -27.02 -11.44 23.54
C ASP A 10 -26.62 -12.60 24.45
N THR A 11 -25.48 -13.23 24.22
CA THR A 11 -24.98 -14.31 25.07
C THR A 11 -24.86 -13.87 26.55
N LEU A 12 -24.28 -12.70 26.82
CA LEU A 12 -24.12 -12.23 28.20
C LEU A 12 -25.43 -11.89 28.91
N ILE A 13 -26.45 -11.49 28.17
CA ILE A 13 -27.80 -11.25 28.71
C ILE A 13 -28.52 -12.59 28.99
N ASP A 14 -28.45 -13.53 28.06
CA ASP A 14 -29.06 -14.84 28.18
C ASP A 14 -28.53 -15.62 29.40
N TYR A 15 -27.26 -15.44 29.73
CA TYR A 15 -26.65 -16.00 30.94
C TYR A 15 -26.73 -15.10 32.19
N GLY A 16 -27.46 -13.99 32.15
CA GLY A 16 -27.64 -13.09 33.27
C GLY A 16 -26.49 -12.23 33.69
N PHE A 17 -25.40 -12.17 32.91
CA PHE A 17 -24.21 -11.34 33.18
C PHE A 17 -24.41 -9.87 32.79
N ARG A 18 -25.42 -9.55 31.98
CA ARG A 18 -25.75 -8.16 31.59
C ARG A 18 -27.26 -7.96 31.55
N LEU A 19 -27.68 -6.72 31.79
CA LEU A 19 -29.06 -6.30 31.64
C LEU A 19 -29.43 -6.15 30.13
N PRO A 20 -30.69 -6.37 29.76
CA PRO A 20 -31.19 -6.16 28.39
C PRO A 20 -30.89 -4.77 27.84
N SER A 21 -30.90 -3.72 28.68
CA SER A 21 -30.57 -2.35 28.31
C SER A 21 -29.13 -2.16 27.79
N SER A 22 -28.21 -3.10 28.06
CA SER A 22 -26.86 -3.06 27.53
C SER A 22 -26.83 -3.13 25.99
N LYS A 23 -27.89 -3.59 25.35
CA LYS A 23 -28.05 -3.58 23.89
C LYS A 23 -28.09 -2.16 23.29
N ASN A 24 -28.51 -1.17 24.08
CA ASN A 24 -28.64 0.21 23.64
C ASN A 24 -27.28 0.89 23.46
N ASN A 25 -26.26 0.50 24.23
CA ASN A 25 -24.89 0.98 24.07
C ASN A 25 -24.15 0.09 23.06
N ARG A 26 -24.25 0.42 21.79
CA ARG A 26 -23.71 -0.36 20.67
C ARG A 26 -23.12 0.54 19.57
N PRO A 27 -22.17 0.04 18.78
CA PRO A 27 -21.76 0.74 17.57
C PRO A 27 -22.92 0.81 16.57
N LEU A 28 -22.86 1.78 15.67
CA LEU A 28 -23.81 1.89 14.57
C LEU A 28 -23.77 0.63 13.70
N ASN A 29 -24.94 0.22 13.20
CA ASN A 29 -24.99 -0.72 12.10
C ASN A 29 -24.63 0.00 10.78
N PHE A 30 -24.48 -0.75 9.69
CA PHE A 30 -24.05 -0.17 8.42
C PHE A 30 -25.06 0.85 7.86
N ASP A 31 -26.35 0.56 7.97
CA ASP A 31 -27.42 1.44 7.46
C ASP A 31 -27.50 2.75 8.26
N GLU A 32 -27.30 2.67 9.57
CA GLU A 32 -27.22 3.86 10.44
C GLU A 32 -25.97 4.69 10.13
N PHE A 33 -24.83 4.03 9.91
CA PHE A 33 -23.61 4.70 9.49
C PHE A 33 -23.79 5.44 8.15
N GLU A 34 -24.41 4.78 7.16
CA GLU A 34 -24.67 5.39 5.86
C GLU A 34 -25.55 6.66 5.96
N LYS A 35 -26.52 6.66 6.89
CA LYS A 35 -27.41 7.83 7.10
C LYS A 35 -26.71 9.05 7.72
N VAL A 36 -25.70 8.83 8.55
CA VAL A 36 -24.97 9.89 9.25
C VAL A 36 -23.64 10.23 8.59
N LYS A 37 -23.24 9.45 7.61
CA LYS A 37 -21.98 9.65 6.87
C LYS A 37 -22.04 10.97 6.10
N PRO A 38 -21.09 11.92 6.35
CA PRO A 38 -21.00 13.14 5.58
C PRO A 38 -20.44 12.86 4.18
N GLN A 39 -20.21 13.93 3.41
CA GLN A 39 -19.46 13.85 2.16
C GLN A 39 -18.12 13.16 2.43
N THR A 40 -17.79 12.14 1.64
CA THR A 40 -16.69 11.22 1.94
C THR A 40 -15.80 11.02 0.73
N ILE A 41 -14.50 11.15 0.93
CA ILE A 41 -13.47 10.79 -0.03
C ILE A 41 -12.90 9.43 0.39
N PHE A 42 -12.95 8.46 -0.54
CA PHE A 42 -12.35 7.14 -0.34
C PHE A 42 -10.93 7.13 -0.89
N VAL A 43 -9.96 6.78 -0.06
CA VAL A 43 -8.56 6.65 -0.45
C VAL A 43 -8.13 5.21 -0.29
N SER A 44 -7.72 4.56 -1.38
CA SER A 44 -7.29 3.17 -1.37
C SER A 44 -6.38 2.87 -2.56
N ALA A 45 -5.34 2.06 -2.34
CA ALA A 45 -4.54 1.51 -3.45
C ALA A 45 -5.31 0.43 -4.24
N THR A 46 -6.35 -0.14 -3.64
CA THR A 46 -7.16 -1.25 -4.17
C THR A 46 -8.62 -1.03 -3.76
N PRO A 47 -9.36 -0.10 -4.42
CA PRO A 47 -10.75 0.16 -4.07
C PRO A 47 -11.61 -1.09 -4.25
N GLY A 48 -12.55 -1.31 -3.32
CA GLY A 48 -13.48 -2.44 -3.36
C GLY A 48 -14.78 -2.09 -4.09
N ASP A 49 -15.64 -3.09 -4.23
CA ASP A 49 -16.94 -2.94 -4.94
C ASP A 49 -17.86 -1.91 -4.27
N TYR A 50 -17.75 -1.75 -2.95
CA TYR A 50 -18.53 -0.78 -2.21
C TYR A 50 -18.16 0.65 -2.62
N GLU A 51 -16.87 0.98 -2.56
CA GLU A 51 -16.36 2.31 -2.91
C GLU A 51 -16.65 2.65 -4.37
N LEU A 52 -16.42 1.72 -5.29
CA LEU A 52 -16.71 1.89 -6.72
C LEU A 52 -18.20 2.13 -6.98
N ARG A 53 -19.07 1.40 -6.28
CA ARG A 53 -20.52 1.57 -6.42
C ARG A 53 -21.00 2.92 -5.89
N VAL A 54 -20.53 3.31 -4.69
CA VAL A 54 -20.95 4.57 -4.04
C VAL A 54 -20.41 5.79 -4.78
N SER A 55 -19.18 5.72 -5.30
CA SER A 55 -18.57 6.77 -6.14
C SER A 55 -19.12 6.80 -7.58
N LYS A 56 -20.04 5.88 -7.93
CA LYS A 56 -20.57 5.72 -9.29
C LYS A 56 -19.46 5.50 -10.34
N GLY A 57 -18.40 4.79 -9.96
CA GLY A 57 -17.23 4.51 -10.79
C GLY A 57 -16.31 5.72 -11.01
N ARG A 58 -16.50 6.82 -10.30
CA ARG A 58 -15.57 7.95 -10.35
C ARG A 58 -14.32 7.61 -9.54
N VAL A 59 -13.22 7.46 -10.25
CA VAL A 59 -11.92 7.14 -9.66
C VAL A 59 -10.90 8.15 -10.20
N VAL A 60 -10.15 8.77 -9.28
CA VAL A 60 -8.97 9.55 -9.62
C VAL A 60 -7.76 8.71 -9.28
N GLU A 61 -6.93 8.42 -10.26
CA GLU A 61 -5.73 7.61 -10.08
C GLU A 61 -4.51 8.50 -9.84
N GLN A 62 -3.80 8.22 -8.75
CA GLN A 62 -2.48 8.78 -8.48
C GLN A 62 -1.45 7.65 -8.53
N VAL A 63 -0.99 7.33 -9.74
CA VAL A 63 -0.06 6.21 -9.99
C VAL A 63 1.39 6.69 -10.01
N ILE A 64 1.62 7.90 -10.50
CA ILE A 64 2.95 8.45 -10.69
C ILE A 64 3.61 8.78 -9.36
N ARG A 65 4.88 8.36 -9.23
CA ARG A 65 5.75 8.67 -8.09
C ARG A 65 6.77 9.72 -8.50
N PRO A 66 6.86 10.86 -7.80
CA PRO A 66 7.84 11.91 -8.10
C PRO A 66 9.30 11.42 -8.03
N THR A 67 9.57 10.39 -7.21
CA THR A 67 10.88 9.75 -7.09
C THR A 67 11.30 8.94 -8.31
N GLY A 68 10.42 8.74 -9.28
CA GLY A 68 10.65 7.92 -10.45
C GLY A 68 10.68 6.40 -10.18
N LEU A 69 10.48 5.96 -8.92
CA LEU A 69 10.53 4.55 -8.55
C LEU A 69 9.46 3.73 -9.28
N LEU A 70 9.88 2.66 -9.91
CA LEU A 70 9.01 1.76 -10.65
C LEU A 70 8.32 0.75 -9.72
N ASP A 71 7.13 0.31 -10.11
CA ASP A 71 6.55 -0.89 -9.51
C ASP A 71 7.46 -2.11 -9.75
N PRO A 72 7.49 -3.08 -8.81
CA PRO A 72 8.41 -4.22 -8.89
C PRO A 72 8.19 -5.06 -10.15
N LYS A 73 9.27 -5.66 -10.65
CA LYS A 73 9.16 -6.69 -11.68
C LYS A 73 8.58 -7.95 -11.06
N VAL A 74 7.51 -8.48 -11.63
CA VAL A 74 6.83 -9.68 -11.14
C VAL A 74 7.21 -10.88 -11.98
N GLU A 75 7.66 -11.96 -11.34
CA GLU A 75 7.96 -13.25 -11.97
C GLU A 75 7.12 -14.35 -11.34
N VAL A 76 6.59 -15.25 -12.16
CA VAL A 76 5.95 -16.47 -11.67
C VAL A 76 6.91 -17.63 -11.89
N ARG A 77 7.15 -18.40 -10.85
CA ARG A 77 8.05 -19.57 -10.87
C ARG A 77 7.31 -20.78 -10.32
N LYS A 78 7.76 -21.98 -10.69
CA LYS A 78 7.15 -23.23 -10.22
C LYS A 78 7.26 -23.37 -8.71
N ALA A 79 6.20 -23.89 -8.08
CA ALA A 79 6.19 -24.19 -6.66
C ALA A 79 7.05 -25.44 -6.34
N ASP A 80 7.13 -26.40 -7.27
CA ASP A 80 8.00 -27.56 -7.08
C ASP A 80 9.48 -27.17 -7.14
N GLY A 81 10.25 -27.58 -6.12
CA GLY A 81 11.68 -27.26 -6.01
C GLY A 81 11.99 -25.79 -5.72
N TYR A 82 11.05 -24.99 -5.26
CA TYR A 82 11.22 -23.56 -5.02
C TYR A 82 12.33 -23.21 -4.01
N ILE A 83 12.68 -24.12 -3.13
CA ILE A 83 13.64 -23.89 -2.02
C ILE A 83 15.01 -23.48 -2.54
N ASP A 84 15.56 -24.21 -3.49
CA ASP A 84 16.89 -23.91 -4.05
C ASP A 84 16.90 -22.58 -4.81
N ASP A 85 15.84 -22.31 -5.55
CA ASP A 85 15.66 -21.05 -6.26
C ASP A 85 15.52 -19.88 -5.28
N LEU A 86 14.74 -20.04 -4.22
CA LEU A 86 14.58 -19.04 -3.16
C LEU A 86 15.91 -18.74 -2.47
N LEU A 87 16.69 -19.77 -2.11
CA LEU A 87 18.02 -19.63 -1.53
C LEU A 87 18.96 -18.84 -2.44
N ALA A 88 18.95 -19.15 -3.74
CA ALA A 88 19.76 -18.44 -4.73
C ALA A 88 19.37 -16.95 -4.83
N GLU A 89 18.08 -16.62 -4.84
CA GLU A 89 17.59 -15.24 -4.89
C GLU A 89 17.88 -14.49 -3.58
N ILE A 90 17.68 -15.12 -2.42
CA ILE A 90 18.07 -14.55 -1.11
C ILE A 90 19.55 -14.21 -1.11
N SER A 91 20.41 -15.14 -1.54
CA SER A 91 21.86 -14.93 -1.57
C SER A 91 22.27 -13.75 -2.45
N LYS A 92 21.58 -13.53 -3.59
CA LYS A 92 21.80 -12.38 -4.45
C LYS A 92 21.41 -11.06 -3.76
N CYS A 93 20.32 -11.04 -3.02
CA CYS A 93 19.86 -9.88 -2.27
C CYS A 93 20.79 -9.55 -1.11
N VAL A 94 21.19 -10.54 -0.33
CA VAL A 94 22.10 -10.39 0.83
C VAL A 94 23.48 -9.85 0.38
N LYS A 95 24.02 -10.34 -0.73
CA LYS A 95 25.27 -9.81 -1.32
C LYS A 95 25.18 -8.32 -1.67
N ARG A 96 24.00 -7.83 -1.99
CA ARG A 96 23.74 -6.40 -2.28
C ARG A 96 23.34 -5.60 -1.02
N LYS A 97 23.40 -6.22 0.16
CA LYS A 97 22.94 -5.65 1.44
C LYS A 97 21.45 -5.29 1.46
N ASN A 98 20.65 -5.86 0.58
CA ASN A 98 19.20 -5.71 0.55
C ASN A 98 18.51 -6.74 1.46
N ARG A 99 17.25 -6.45 1.82
CA ARG A 99 16.42 -7.31 2.65
C ARG A 99 15.41 -8.07 1.81
N VAL A 100 14.96 -9.21 2.33
CA VAL A 100 14.03 -10.10 1.66
C VAL A 100 12.80 -10.32 2.55
N LEU A 101 11.63 -10.24 1.92
CA LEU A 101 10.35 -10.58 2.53
C LEU A 101 9.84 -11.90 1.95
N VAL A 102 9.44 -12.84 2.78
CA VAL A 102 8.84 -14.12 2.35
C VAL A 102 7.47 -14.27 2.98
N THR A 103 6.46 -14.60 2.18
CA THR A 103 5.10 -14.83 2.71
C THR A 103 4.70 -16.28 2.55
N THR A 104 4.24 -16.87 3.66
CA THR A 104 3.68 -18.22 3.73
C THR A 104 2.17 -18.17 4.03
N LEU A 105 1.50 -19.30 4.01
CA LEU A 105 0.07 -19.41 4.35
C LEU A 105 -0.17 -19.78 5.82
N THR A 106 0.75 -20.47 6.46
CA THR A 106 0.59 -20.99 7.83
C THR A 106 1.74 -20.58 8.73
N LYS A 107 1.49 -20.58 10.04
CA LYS A 107 2.53 -20.36 11.06
C LYS A 107 3.60 -21.46 11.00
N VAL A 108 3.16 -22.71 10.90
CA VAL A 108 4.05 -23.86 10.82
C VAL A 108 5.02 -23.72 9.64
N SER A 109 4.50 -23.42 8.44
CA SER A 109 5.37 -23.22 7.27
C SER A 109 6.33 -22.02 7.43
N ALA A 110 5.93 -20.96 8.19
CA ALA A 110 6.82 -19.85 8.45
C ALA A 110 7.96 -20.24 9.41
N GLU A 111 7.64 -20.99 10.44
CA GLU A 111 8.61 -21.50 11.42
C GLU A 111 9.59 -22.49 10.77
N GLU A 112 9.07 -23.51 10.09
CA GLU A 112 9.87 -24.51 9.37
C GLU A 112 10.82 -23.87 8.35
N LEU A 113 10.33 -22.90 7.58
CA LEU A 113 11.16 -22.18 6.63
C LEU A 113 12.23 -21.32 7.31
N THR A 114 11.92 -20.73 8.46
CA THR A 114 12.89 -19.93 9.24
C THR A 114 14.01 -20.80 9.75
N ASP A 115 13.68 -21.95 10.33
CA ASP A 115 14.65 -22.92 10.84
C ASP A 115 15.54 -23.44 9.70
N PHE A 116 14.92 -23.82 8.58
CA PHE A 116 15.64 -24.28 7.40
C PHE A 116 16.62 -23.21 6.85
N LEU A 117 16.21 -21.96 6.75
CA LEU A 117 17.09 -20.87 6.28
C LEU A 117 18.23 -20.62 7.26
N THR A 118 17.94 -20.70 8.56
CA THR A 118 18.94 -20.50 9.62
C THR A 118 19.98 -21.61 9.61
N ASP A 119 19.56 -22.86 9.46
CA ASP A 119 20.44 -24.02 9.32
C ASP A 119 21.36 -23.93 8.09
N ASN A 120 20.90 -23.25 7.05
CA ASN A 120 21.69 -22.93 5.85
C ASN A 120 22.50 -21.63 5.96
N GLY A 121 22.66 -21.07 7.17
CA GLY A 121 23.50 -19.92 7.44
C GLY A 121 22.91 -18.57 7.01
N ILE A 122 21.60 -18.50 6.73
CA ILE A 122 20.88 -17.26 6.40
C ILE A 122 20.24 -16.71 7.68
N ARG A 123 20.51 -15.45 7.99
CA ARG A 123 19.91 -14.77 9.14
C ARG A 123 18.45 -14.47 8.85
N ALA A 124 17.55 -15.28 9.35
CA ALA A 124 16.11 -15.17 9.15
C ALA A 124 15.36 -15.03 10.47
N ARG A 125 14.24 -14.30 10.44
CA ARG A 125 13.25 -14.27 11.52
C ARG A 125 11.85 -14.42 10.95
N TYR A 126 10.92 -14.98 11.72
CA TYR A 126 9.52 -15.03 11.36
C TYR A 126 8.68 -14.02 12.17
N MET A 127 7.56 -13.59 11.58
CA MET A 127 6.60 -12.69 12.20
C MET A 127 5.18 -13.19 11.95
N HIS A 128 4.37 -13.31 13.01
CA HIS A 128 2.96 -13.72 12.93
C HIS A 128 2.06 -12.81 13.78
N SER A 129 0.73 -13.06 13.72
CA SER A 129 -0.28 -12.21 14.34
C SER A 129 -0.23 -12.15 15.88
N ASP A 130 0.38 -13.13 16.53
CA ASP A 130 0.37 -13.25 17.98
C ASP A 130 1.54 -12.50 18.64
N ILE A 131 2.48 -11.97 17.84
CA ILE A 131 3.58 -11.13 18.30
C ILE A 131 3.00 -9.78 18.74
N LYS A 132 3.40 -9.28 19.90
CA LYS A 132 2.97 -7.98 20.43
C LYS A 132 3.42 -6.83 19.53
N ALA A 133 2.71 -5.71 19.59
CA ALA A 133 2.99 -4.56 18.74
C ALA A 133 4.42 -4.00 18.94
N GLU A 134 4.90 -3.99 20.21
CA GLU A 134 6.24 -3.52 20.56
C GLU A 134 7.32 -4.41 19.92
N ASP A 135 7.20 -5.74 20.09
CA ASP A 135 8.15 -6.72 19.53
C ASP A 135 8.20 -6.66 17.99
N ARG A 136 7.09 -6.29 17.34
CA ARG A 136 7.05 -6.10 15.89
C ARG A 136 7.87 -4.92 15.43
N VAL A 137 7.80 -3.81 16.14
CA VAL A 137 8.61 -2.62 15.84
C VAL A 137 10.08 -2.97 15.94
N GLU A 138 10.46 -3.74 16.97
CA GLU A 138 11.82 -4.22 17.16
C GLU A 138 12.28 -5.13 16.00
N ILE A 139 11.45 -6.10 15.59
CA ILE A 139 11.75 -6.98 14.46
C ILE A 139 11.94 -6.18 13.17
N ILE A 140 11.06 -5.20 12.90
CA ILE A 140 11.16 -4.37 11.71
C ILE A 140 12.43 -3.52 11.73
N ASN A 141 12.74 -2.90 12.87
CA ASN A 141 13.96 -2.10 13.02
C ASN A 141 15.22 -2.97 12.90
N GLY A 142 15.22 -4.18 13.46
CA GLY A 142 16.32 -5.14 13.31
C GLY A 142 16.52 -5.57 11.85
N LEU A 143 15.45 -5.82 11.09
CA LEU A 143 15.54 -6.10 9.65
C LEU A 143 16.17 -4.91 8.90
N ARG A 144 15.71 -3.70 9.17
CA ARG A 144 16.22 -2.47 8.54
C ARG A 144 17.68 -2.21 8.91
N ALA A 145 18.03 -2.38 10.18
CA ALA A 145 19.41 -2.26 10.67
C ALA A 145 20.35 -3.34 10.11
N GLY A 146 19.82 -4.46 9.60
CA GLY A 146 20.60 -5.55 9.06
C GLY A 146 21.07 -6.55 10.09
N GLU A 147 20.41 -6.64 11.24
CA GLU A 147 20.63 -7.69 12.21
C GLU A 147 20.32 -9.07 11.62
N PHE A 148 19.33 -9.13 10.74
CA PHE A 148 19.00 -10.27 9.92
C PHE A 148 18.58 -9.84 8.51
N ASP A 149 18.51 -10.78 7.57
CA ASP A 149 18.37 -10.48 6.14
C ASP A 149 17.00 -10.85 5.58
N VAL A 150 16.31 -11.82 6.18
CA VAL A 150 15.05 -12.36 5.70
C VAL A 150 13.97 -12.28 6.77
N LEU A 151 12.85 -11.67 6.43
CA LEU A 151 11.66 -11.68 7.26
C LEU A 151 10.60 -12.57 6.64
N ILE A 152 10.16 -13.60 7.38
CA ILE A 152 9.14 -14.55 6.94
C ILE A 152 7.85 -14.26 7.70
N GLY A 153 6.71 -14.26 7.01
CA GLY A 153 5.44 -14.02 7.70
C GLY A 153 4.22 -14.43 6.91
N ILE A 154 3.10 -14.60 7.62
CA ILE A 154 1.82 -15.01 7.03
C ILE A 154 1.10 -13.81 6.44
N SER A 155 1.07 -12.70 7.15
CA SER A 155 0.29 -11.51 6.84
C SER A 155 1.15 -10.25 6.99
N LEU A 156 2.21 -10.17 6.20
CA LEU A 156 3.05 -8.97 6.12
C LEU A 156 2.31 -7.73 5.60
N LEU A 157 1.01 -7.89 5.27
CA LEU A 157 0.18 -6.88 4.64
C LEU A 157 -0.54 -5.94 5.61
N ARG A 158 -0.90 -6.44 6.79
CA ARG A 158 -1.88 -5.74 7.65
C ARG A 158 -1.36 -4.50 8.33
N GLU A 159 -0.04 -4.21 8.25
CA GLU A 159 0.55 -3.38 9.29
C GLU A 159 1.49 -2.28 8.82
N GLY A 160 1.22 -1.71 7.66
CA GLY A 160 1.94 -0.49 7.24
C GLY A 160 3.46 -0.62 7.24
N LEU A 161 4.00 -1.82 6.93
CA LEU A 161 5.42 -2.06 6.88
C LEU A 161 6.07 -1.18 5.82
N ASP A 162 6.96 -0.32 6.26
CA ASP A 162 7.78 0.53 5.42
C ASP A 162 9.24 0.09 5.53
N ILE A 163 9.68 -0.69 4.55
CA ILE A 163 11.02 -1.28 4.51
C ILE A 163 11.65 -0.97 3.14
N PRO A 164 12.18 0.23 2.95
CA PRO A 164 12.80 0.62 1.67
C PRO A 164 14.03 -0.23 1.33
N GLU A 165 14.64 -0.87 2.32
CA GLU A 165 15.78 -1.77 2.16
C GLU A 165 15.39 -3.12 1.54
N ALA A 166 14.09 -3.46 1.51
CA ALA A 166 13.61 -4.70 0.92
C ALA A 166 13.55 -4.60 -0.61
N SER A 167 14.31 -5.47 -1.28
CA SER A 167 14.34 -5.56 -2.75
C SER A 167 13.66 -6.79 -3.32
N LEU A 168 13.38 -7.79 -2.50
CA LEU A 168 12.71 -9.01 -2.92
C LEU A 168 11.52 -9.33 -2.02
N VAL A 169 10.38 -9.61 -2.63
CA VAL A 169 9.27 -10.31 -1.97
C VAL A 169 9.03 -11.64 -2.67
N ALA A 170 9.08 -12.73 -1.90
CA ALA A 170 8.75 -14.08 -2.35
C ALA A 170 7.39 -14.48 -1.76
N ILE A 171 6.46 -14.86 -2.62
CA ILE A 171 5.11 -15.26 -2.24
C ILE A 171 4.97 -16.74 -2.52
N LEU A 172 5.00 -17.54 -1.46
CA LEU A 172 4.84 -18.99 -1.56
C LEU A 172 3.37 -19.36 -1.69
N ASP A 173 3.09 -20.47 -2.37
CA ASP A 173 1.71 -20.93 -2.60
C ASP A 173 0.80 -19.81 -3.15
N ALA A 174 1.27 -19.08 -4.15
CA ALA A 174 0.57 -17.92 -4.66
C ALA A 174 -0.73 -18.28 -5.40
N ASP A 175 -0.89 -19.52 -5.84
CA ASP A 175 -2.06 -20.09 -6.50
C ASP A 175 -3.11 -20.67 -5.54
N ARG A 176 -2.81 -20.78 -4.27
CA ARG A 176 -3.77 -21.31 -3.29
C ARG A 176 -4.94 -20.36 -3.10
N ALA A 177 -6.15 -20.93 -3.04
CA ALA A 177 -7.35 -20.15 -2.78
C ALA A 177 -7.36 -19.62 -1.34
N GLY A 178 -7.71 -18.34 -1.16
CA GLY A 178 -7.85 -17.75 0.17
C GLY A 178 -7.74 -16.22 0.16
N PHE A 179 -8.14 -15.61 1.27
CA PHE A 179 -8.12 -14.15 1.45
C PHE A 179 -6.72 -13.55 1.26
N LEU A 180 -5.68 -14.27 1.72
CA LEU A 180 -4.27 -13.83 1.60
C LEU A 180 -3.69 -13.97 0.19
N ARG A 181 -4.44 -14.54 -0.75
CA ARG A 181 -4.04 -14.72 -2.16
C ARG A 181 -5.06 -14.11 -3.12
N SER A 182 -5.94 -13.21 -2.61
CA SER A 182 -6.77 -12.36 -3.46
C SER A 182 -5.90 -11.40 -4.28
N ALA A 183 -6.41 -10.90 -5.39
CA ALA A 183 -5.70 -9.94 -6.22
C ALA A 183 -5.24 -8.71 -5.42
N HIS A 184 -6.12 -8.17 -4.55
CA HIS A 184 -5.79 -7.07 -3.66
C HIS A 184 -4.63 -7.39 -2.71
N ALA A 185 -4.65 -8.59 -2.11
CA ALA A 185 -3.59 -9.03 -1.22
C ALA A 185 -2.25 -9.16 -1.96
N LEU A 186 -2.25 -9.75 -3.15
CA LEU A 186 -1.07 -9.89 -4.00
C LEU A 186 -0.49 -8.52 -4.41
N ILE A 187 -1.33 -7.59 -4.88
CA ILE A 187 -0.90 -6.21 -5.23
C ILE A 187 -0.23 -5.53 -4.04
N GLN A 188 -0.80 -5.64 -2.84
CA GLN A 188 -0.25 -5.04 -1.64
C GLN A 188 1.09 -5.68 -1.24
N MET A 189 1.22 -7.01 -1.35
CA MET A 189 2.49 -7.72 -1.08
C MET A 189 3.58 -7.31 -2.06
N ILE A 190 3.28 -7.31 -3.34
CA ILE A 190 4.17 -6.88 -4.40
C ILE A 190 4.63 -5.44 -4.14
N GLY A 191 3.71 -4.56 -3.78
CA GLY A 191 3.99 -3.15 -3.48
C GLY A 191 4.96 -2.91 -2.31
N ARG A 192 5.19 -3.89 -1.44
CA ARG A 192 6.14 -3.74 -0.31
C ARG A 192 7.58 -3.48 -0.75
N VAL A 193 7.97 -3.94 -1.90
CA VAL A 193 9.32 -3.73 -2.46
C VAL A 193 9.36 -2.65 -3.56
N ALA A 194 8.28 -1.88 -3.72
CA ALA A 194 8.20 -0.81 -4.71
C ALA A 194 8.99 0.46 -4.33
N ARG A 195 9.60 0.51 -3.15
CA ARG A 195 10.47 1.60 -2.67
C ARG A 195 11.95 1.37 -2.95
N ASN A 196 12.29 0.21 -3.48
CA ASN A 196 13.64 -0.16 -3.88
C ASN A 196 13.75 -0.14 -5.40
N GLU A 197 14.77 0.49 -5.95
CA GLU A 197 15.00 0.54 -7.40
C GLU A 197 15.17 -0.85 -8.03
N ASN A 198 15.68 -1.81 -7.26
CA ASN A 198 15.86 -3.20 -7.65
C ASN A 198 14.68 -4.09 -7.21
N GLY A 199 13.53 -3.48 -6.91
CA GLY A 199 12.36 -4.18 -6.42
C GLY A 199 11.88 -5.30 -7.34
N LYS A 200 11.76 -6.52 -6.79
CA LYS A 200 11.34 -7.73 -7.49
C LYS A 200 10.36 -8.53 -6.65
N ALA A 201 9.33 -9.07 -7.29
CA ALA A 201 8.38 -9.98 -6.68
C ALA A 201 8.44 -11.34 -7.39
N ILE A 202 8.52 -12.42 -6.63
CA ILE A 202 8.47 -13.79 -7.15
C ILE A 202 7.23 -14.47 -6.55
N LEU A 203 6.36 -14.96 -7.42
CA LEU A 203 5.20 -15.76 -7.06
C LEU A 203 5.51 -17.23 -7.36
N TYR A 204 5.65 -18.05 -6.32
CA TYR A 204 5.80 -19.49 -6.48
C TYR A 204 4.42 -20.14 -6.57
N ALA A 205 4.13 -20.74 -7.73
CA ALA A 205 2.84 -21.31 -8.05
C ALA A 205 2.95 -22.36 -9.14
N ASP A 206 2.09 -23.39 -9.08
CA ASP A 206 1.99 -24.40 -10.13
C ASP A 206 1.13 -23.94 -11.31
N ALA A 207 0.17 -23.04 -11.04
CA ALA A 207 -0.71 -22.47 -12.04
C ALA A 207 -0.97 -20.98 -11.79
N VAL A 208 -1.14 -20.21 -12.86
CA VAL A 208 -1.51 -18.79 -12.77
C VAL A 208 -3.03 -18.67 -12.56
N THR A 209 -3.43 -18.24 -11.37
CA THR A 209 -4.85 -18.00 -11.05
C THR A 209 -5.35 -16.67 -11.61
N PRO A 210 -6.69 -16.47 -11.75
CA PRO A 210 -7.25 -15.17 -12.13
C PRO A 210 -6.80 -14.02 -11.21
N ALA A 211 -6.69 -14.28 -9.90
CA ALA A 211 -6.21 -13.29 -8.93
C ALA A 211 -4.75 -12.90 -9.16
N MET A 212 -3.90 -13.88 -9.43
CA MET A 212 -2.49 -13.63 -9.81
C MET A 212 -2.40 -12.83 -11.10
N LYS A 213 -3.16 -13.23 -12.13
CA LYS A 213 -3.18 -12.52 -13.41
C LYS A 213 -3.57 -11.07 -13.23
N GLN A 214 -4.65 -10.79 -12.50
CA GLN A 214 -5.10 -9.43 -12.21
C GLN A 214 -4.01 -8.62 -11.48
N ALA A 215 -3.33 -9.21 -10.50
CA ALA A 215 -2.27 -8.54 -9.75
C ALA A 215 -1.05 -8.23 -10.62
N ILE A 216 -0.65 -9.16 -11.47
CA ILE A 216 0.47 -9.01 -12.41
C ILE A 216 0.14 -7.93 -13.46
N ASP A 217 -1.03 -8.01 -14.07
CA ASP A 217 -1.45 -7.07 -15.10
C ASP A 217 -1.52 -5.64 -14.56
N GLU A 218 -2.10 -5.45 -13.36
CA GLU A 218 -2.18 -4.14 -12.73
C GLU A 218 -0.79 -3.60 -12.32
N THR A 219 0.08 -4.43 -11.76
CA THR A 219 1.45 -4.02 -11.42
C THR A 219 2.24 -3.62 -12.66
N ASN A 220 2.10 -4.38 -13.75
CA ASN A 220 2.75 -4.07 -15.01
C ASN A 220 2.19 -2.78 -15.65
N ARG A 221 0.87 -2.57 -15.58
CA ARG A 221 0.24 -1.32 -16.05
C ARG A 221 0.83 -0.11 -15.34
N ARG A 222 0.87 -0.13 -14.01
CA ARG A 222 1.46 0.95 -13.20
C ARG A 222 2.93 1.17 -13.53
N ARG A 223 3.68 0.09 -13.67
CA ARG A 223 5.09 0.14 -14.03
C ARG A 223 5.30 0.81 -15.40
N GLN A 224 4.50 0.49 -16.41
CA GLN A 224 4.61 1.10 -17.73
C GLN A 224 4.27 2.60 -17.71
N LEU A 225 3.24 3.00 -16.99
CA LEU A 225 2.89 4.41 -16.82
C LEU A 225 4.05 5.20 -16.17
N GLN A 226 4.68 4.64 -15.15
CA GLN A 226 5.82 5.28 -14.50
C GLN A 226 7.04 5.35 -15.41
N ILE A 227 7.33 4.31 -16.20
CA ILE A 227 8.43 4.31 -17.18
C ILE A 227 8.22 5.43 -18.20
N ALA A 228 7.03 5.50 -18.82
CA ALA A 228 6.72 6.54 -19.79
C ALA A 228 6.87 7.94 -19.20
N PHE A 229 6.37 8.16 -17.99
CA PHE A 229 6.52 9.43 -17.29
C PHE A 229 7.98 9.77 -17.00
N ASN A 230 8.78 8.82 -16.55
CA ASN A 230 10.20 9.02 -16.28
C ASN A 230 10.97 9.40 -17.56
N GLU A 231 10.70 8.71 -18.68
CA GLU A 231 11.32 8.98 -19.98
C GLU A 231 10.94 10.38 -20.49
N GLU A 232 9.67 10.77 -20.39
CA GLU A 232 9.18 12.07 -20.81
C GLU A 232 9.78 13.22 -19.99
N ASN A 233 10.00 13.01 -18.69
CA ASN A 233 10.50 14.05 -17.77
C ASN A 233 11.98 13.91 -17.44
N GLY A 234 12.72 12.97 -18.03
CA GLY A 234 14.14 12.75 -17.79
C GLY A 234 14.47 12.35 -16.34
N ILE A 235 13.54 11.66 -15.65
CA ILE A 235 13.68 11.26 -14.25
C ILE A 235 14.41 9.92 -14.16
N SER A 236 15.46 9.86 -13.36
CA SER A 236 16.13 8.60 -12.99
C SER A 236 15.58 8.09 -11.66
N PRO A 237 15.12 6.82 -11.59
CA PRO A 237 14.65 6.23 -10.34
C PRO A 237 15.71 6.26 -9.25
N ALA A 238 15.35 6.68 -8.05
CA ALA A 238 16.23 6.66 -6.89
C ALA A 238 15.52 6.04 -5.68
N SER A 239 16.17 5.06 -5.04
CA SER A 239 15.63 4.42 -3.83
C SER A 239 15.49 5.44 -2.71
N SER A 240 14.36 5.43 -2.00
CA SER A 240 14.17 6.29 -0.83
C SER A 240 14.98 5.74 0.35
N VAL A 241 15.96 6.51 0.80
CA VAL A 241 16.73 6.18 2.01
C VAL A 241 16.07 6.88 3.20
N ARG A 242 15.45 6.12 4.10
CA ARG A 242 14.93 6.64 5.36
C ARG A 242 15.92 6.33 6.47
N LYS A 243 16.44 7.37 7.14
CA LYS A 243 17.34 7.20 8.31
C LYS A 243 16.62 6.45 9.42
N LEU A 244 17.32 5.55 10.10
CA LEU A 244 16.85 4.92 11.31
C LEU A 244 16.77 5.98 12.43
N ALA A 245 15.71 5.91 13.25
CA ALA A 245 15.57 6.80 14.40
C ALA A 245 16.76 6.58 15.37
N GLY A 246 17.64 7.58 15.49
CA GLY A 246 18.83 7.53 16.35
C GLY A 246 20.13 7.99 15.68
N GLU A 247 20.17 8.14 14.37
CA GLU A 247 21.32 8.76 13.70
C GLU A 247 21.10 10.27 13.54
N GLU A 248 21.46 11.05 14.57
CA GLU A 248 21.65 12.48 14.44
C GLU A 248 22.94 12.74 13.65
N THR A 249 22.84 12.80 12.35
CA THR A 249 23.84 13.45 11.52
C THR A 249 23.24 14.73 10.96
N ASN A 250 23.88 15.86 11.27
CA ASN A 250 23.67 17.16 10.66
C ASN A 250 23.89 17.07 9.13
N THR A 251 22.91 16.57 8.42
CA THR A 251 22.76 16.77 7.00
C THR A 251 21.37 17.35 6.82
N GLU A 252 21.33 18.58 6.37
CA GLU A 252 20.14 19.27 5.94
C GLU A 252 19.30 18.28 5.09
N GLU A 253 18.11 17.92 5.58
CA GLU A 253 17.10 17.29 4.74
C GLU A 253 16.96 18.21 3.51
N PRO A 254 16.93 17.67 2.30
CA PRO A 254 16.40 18.45 1.21
C PRO A 254 14.93 18.70 1.58
N THR A 255 14.69 19.88 2.12
CA THR A 255 13.35 20.43 2.28
C THR A 255 12.76 20.52 0.87
N VAL A 256 12.06 19.47 0.46
CA VAL A 256 11.35 19.40 -0.83
C VAL A 256 10.21 20.42 -0.89
N HIS A 257 10.00 21.14 0.19
CA HIS A 257 9.10 22.28 0.24
C HIS A 257 9.89 23.51 0.71
N SER A 258 10.58 24.18 -0.25
CA SER A 258 10.98 25.56 -0.02
C SER A 258 9.73 26.38 0.34
N GLU A 259 9.87 27.38 1.20
CA GLU A 259 8.78 28.34 1.50
C GLU A 259 8.13 28.83 0.20
N ALA A 260 8.93 29.04 -0.85
CA ALA A 260 8.46 29.36 -2.19
C ALA A 260 7.55 28.30 -2.84
N PHE A 261 7.70 27.00 -2.53
CA PHE A 261 6.80 25.95 -3.01
C PHE A 261 5.45 26.01 -2.29
N CYS A 262 5.47 26.22 -0.96
CA CYS A 262 4.25 26.37 -0.18
C CYS A 262 3.49 27.64 -0.55
N GLU A 263 4.19 28.75 -0.81
CA GLU A 263 3.61 30.01 -1.31
C GLU A 263 2.98 29.81 -2.70
N ASN A 264 3.68 29.17 -3.63
CA ASN A 264 3.15 28.89 -4.97
C ASN A 264 1.91 27.97 -4.92
N LEU A 265 1.90 26.98 -4.02
CA LEU A 265 0.75 26.09 -3.83
C LEU A 265 -0.45 26.85 -3.23
N SER A 266 -0.22 27.72 -2.25
CA SER A 266 -1.25 28.56 -1.64
C SER A 266 -1.85 29.51 -2.67
N ASP A 267 -1.01 30.22 -3.44
CA ASP A 267 -1.46 31.12 -4.51
C ASP A 267 -2.27 30.39 -5.57
N LEU A 268 -1.90 29.17 -5.93
CA LEU A 268 -2.64 28.36 -6.90
C LEU A 268 -4.01 27.92 -6.36
N CYS A 269 -4.07 27.52 -5.07
CA CYS A 269 -5.33 27.22 -4.42
C CYS A 269 -6.27 28.41 -4.36
N ASP A 270 -5.74 29.60 -4.06
CA ASP A 270 -6.51 30.84 -4.01
C ASP A 270 -7.04 31.23 -5.40
N GLN A 271 -6.22 31.06 -6.46
CA GLN A 271 -6.64 31.27 -7.84
C GLN A 271 -7.76 30.30 -8.26
N ILE A 272 -7.66 29.01 -7.92
CA ILE A 272 -8.68 28.01 -8.18
C ILE A 272 -9.98 28.40 -7.47
N THR A 273 -9.91 28.72 -6.18
CA THR A 273 -11.08 29.11 -5.36
C THR A 273 -11.77 30.33 -5.92
N ALA A 274 -11.01 31.35 -6.31
CA ALA A 274 -11.55 32.57 -6.91
C ALA A 274 -12.27 32.30 -8.25
N LYS A 275 -11.70 31.40 -9.08
CA LYS A 275 -12.31 31.02 -10.36
C LYS A 275 -13.54 30.13 -10.17
N GLU A 276 -13.60 29.30 -9.18
CA GLU A 276 -14.80 28.51 -8.83
C GLU A 276 -15.94 29.43 -8.37
N GLN A 277 -15.65 30.46 -7.57
CA GLN A 277 -16.65 31.46 -7.18
C GLN A 277 -17.17 32.22 -8.39
N GLN A 278 -16.31 32.67 -9.30
CA GLN A 278 -16.72 33.31 -10.55
C GLN A 278 -17.60 32.38 -11.41
N LEU A 279 -17.27 31.08 -11.48
CA LEU A 279 -18.08 30.12 -12.21
C LEU A 279 -19.50 30.01 -11.65
N LEU A 280 -19.64 29.99 -10.31
CA LEU A 280 -20.95 29.98 -9.67
C LEU A 280 -21.76 31.24 -9.99
N GLU A 281 -21.16 32.43 -9.88
CA GLU A 281 -21.82 33.72 -10.18
C GLU A 281 -22.30 33.80 -11.64
N PHE A 282 -21.48 33.37 -12.61
CA PHE A 282 -21.85 33.41 -14.02
C PHE A 282 -22.82 32.31 -14.43
N THR A 283 -22.84 31.19 -13.71
CA THR A 283 -23.85 30.12 -13.92
C THR A 283 -25.25 30.64 -13.55
N ASP A 284 -25.35 31.44 -12.48
CA ASP A 284 -26.61 32.03 -12.04
C ASP A 284 -27.11 33.15 -12.98
N THR A 285 -26.19 33.80 -13.71
CA THR A 285 -26.53 34.88 -14.66
C THR A 285 -26.84 34.38 -16.08
N GLY A 286 -26.60 33.09 -16.37
CA GLY A 286 -26.92 32.46 -17.66
C GLY A 286 -25.99 32.84 -18.83
N ASP A 287 -24.80 33.40 -18.56
CA ASP A 287 -23.81 33.76 -19.58
C ASP A 287 -22.96 32.53 -19.97
N GLU A 288 -23.48 31.69 -20.87
CA GLU A 288 -22.86 30.42 -21.28
C GLU A 288 -21.44 30.61 -21.84
N GLN A 289 -21.14 31.71 -22.51
CA GLN A 289 -19.83 31.96 -23.12
C GLN A 289 -18.74 32.18 -22.05
N ARG A 290 -19.08 32.95 -21.02
CA ARG A 290 -18.19 33.21 -19.88
C ARG A 290 -18.00 31.96 -18.99
N VAL A 291 -19.05 31.16 -18.81
CA VAL A 291 -19.00 29.90 -18.09
C VAL A 291 -18.00 28.94 -18.76
N GLU A 292 -18.02 28.82 -20.10
CA GLU A 292 -17.11 27.97 -20.85
C GLU A 292 -15.65 28.44 -20.76
N ASP A 293 -15.40 29.76 -20.84
CA ASP A 293 -14.07 30.35 -20.70
C ASP A 293 -13.49 30.14 -19.31
N ILE A 294 -14.29 30.28 -18.25
CA ILE A 294 -13.85 30.04 -16.87
C ILE A 294 -13.57 28.55 -16.66
N ARG A 295 -14.36 27.65 -17.22
CA ARG A 295 -14.11 26.21 -17.15
C ARG A 295 -12.76 25.83 -17.78
N ARG A 296 -12.42 26.42 -18.92
CA ARG A 296 -11.10 26.20 -19.57
C ARG A 296 -9.95 26.71 -18.71
N GLN A 297 -10.13 27.87 -18.05
CA GLN A 297 -9.12 28.42 -17.16
C GLN A 297 -8.94 27.53 -15.92
N LEU A 298 -10.03 27.04 -15.33
CA LEU A 298 -10.01 26.10 -14.22
C LEU A 298 -9.31 24.79 -14.60
N ASP A 299 -9.59 24.25 -15.79
CA ASP A 299 -8.94 23.03 -16.27
C ASP A 299 -7.40 23.21 -16.41
N GLY A 300 -6.96 24.41 -16.84
CA GLY A 300 -5.56 24.79 -16.86
C GLY A 300 -4.92 24.87 -15.47
N LEU A 301 -5.61 25.48 -14.50
CA LEU A 301 -5.13 25.59 -13.11
C LEU A 301 -5.10 24.23 -12.41
N TYR A 302 -6.13 23.38 -12.61
CA TYR A 302 -6.13 22.02 -12.09
C TYR A 302 -5.00 21.15 -12.67
N ARG A 303 -4.69 21.31 -13.94
CA ARG A 303 -3.52 20.63 -14.53
C ARG A 303 -2.23 21.08 -13.86
N GLN A 304 -2.03 22.38 -13.64
CA GLN A 304 -0.87 22.88 -12.89
C GLN A 304 -0.83 22.33 -11.47
N PHE A 305 -1.97 22.28 -10.78
CA PHE A 305 -2.08 21.72 -9.42
C PHE A 305 -1.75 20.22 -9.34
N ILE A 306 -2.03 19.45 -10.40
CA ILE A 306 -1.72 18.01 -10.47
C ILE A 306 -0.23 17.78 -10.73
N TYR A 307 0.46 18.72 -11.35
CA TYR A 307 1.90 18.61 -11.69
C TYR A 307 2.83 19.30 -10.68
N ILE A 308 2.31 19.94 -9.65
CA ILE A 308 3.04 20.41 -8.47
C ILE A 308 3.02 19.33 -7.37
#